data_5dd3a91851d8cfef147ee43b982eb1b3
#
_entry.id   5dd3a91851d8cfef147ee43b982eb1b3
#
_cell.length_a   1.000
_cell.length_b   1.000
_cell.length_c   1.000
_cell.angle_alpha   90.00
_cell.angle_beta   90.00
_cell.angle_gamma   90.00
#
_symmetry.space_group_name_H-M   'P 1'
#
loop_
_entity.id
_entity.type
_entity.pdbx_description
1 polymer ?
#
loop_
_entity_poly.entity_id
_entity_poly.type
_entity_poly.pdbx_seq_one_letter_code
_entity_poly.pdbx_strand_id
1 'polypeptide(L)'
;DDTEKARKAVEKVKEGGTLLKGKIKTATLLKAVLNKEWGLRTGKIISDVFVFEDRREKEPKLVLMSDGGVNIRPDVNTLVAIINNAVEVAHQLGIETPKVALLAAVETINPDTEETINAGIISKMNQRKQITGCIIDGPLALDNAISEFAVQKKGITSPVAGKADILIVPDIAAGNIFGKALTYYANYPVGHVLVGTKAPVIISSRADKSDVKLNCIALSIKNSKN
;
A
#
# COMPACT_ATOMS: atom_id res chain seq x y z
N ASP A 1 17.41 22.63 14.17
CA ASP A 1 17.41 21.17 14.39
C ASP A 1 16.52 20.48 13.37
N ASP A 2 16.49 19.16 13.36
CA ASP A 2 15.71 18.38 12.37
C ASP A 2 14.20 18.49 12.60
N THR A 3 13.75 18.75 13.81
CA THR A 3 12.35 18.93 14.15
C THR A 3 11.80 20.21 13.53
N GLU A 4 12.55 21.31 13.65
CA GLU A 4 12.17 22.58 13.06
C GLU A 4 12.21 22.56 11.52
N LYS A 5 13.19 21.86 10.94
CA LYS A 5 13.24 21.62 9.48
C LYS A 5 12.00 20.87 9.00
N ALA A 6 11.63 19.79 9.72
CA ALA A 6 10.44 19.00 9.40
C ALA A 6 9.16 19.83 9.51
N ARG A 7 9.04 20.67 10.55
CA ARG A 7 7.90 21.56 10.74
C ARG A 7 7.76 22.53 9.56
N LYS A 8 8.82 23.27 9.22
CA LYS A 8 8.79 24.23 8.11
C LYS A 8 8.45 23.57 6.78
N ALA A 9 8.99 22.37 6.51
CA ALA A 9 8.68 21.63 5.29
C ALA A 9 7.22 21.19 5.23
N VAL A 10 6.66 20.71 6.35
CA VAL A 10 5.25 20.34 6.48
C VAL A 10 4.32 21.54 6.33
N GLU A 11 4.68 22.70 6.92
CA GLU A 11 3.90 23.92 6.75
C GLU A 11 3.93 24.41 5.29
N LYS A 12 5.10 24.38 4.65
CA LYS A 12 5.26 24.83 3.27
C LYS A 12 4.50 23.98 2.26
N VAL A 13 4.48 22.66 2.42
CA VAL A 13 3.79 21.77 1.46
C VAL A 13 2.26 21.95 1.45
N LYS A 14 1.68 22.60 2.46
CA LYS A 14 0.25 22.96 2.45
C LYS A 14 -0.13 23.98 1.39
N GLU A 15 0.83 24.75 0.93
CA GLU A 15 0.65 25.71 -0.17
C GLU A 15 0.67 25.03 -1.54
N GLY A 16 0.99 23.74 -1.59
CA GLY A 16 1.05 22.89 -2.77
C GLY A 16 2.36 22.11 -2.86
N GLY A 17 2.35 21.06 -3.67
CA GLY A 17 3.50 20.20 -3.94
C GLY A 17 3.53 18.91 -3.14
N THR A 18 4.71 18.27 -3.11
CA THR A 18 4.96 16.98 -2.48
C THR A 18 6.06 17.11 -1.43
N LEU A 19 5.85 16.50 -0.26
CA LEU A 19 6.86 16.43 0.79
C LEU A 19 7.78 15.23 0.57
N LEU A 20 9.01 15.46 0.15
CA LEU A 20 10.01 14.42 -0.02
C LEU A 20 10.98 14.37 1.16
N LYS A 21 11.09 13.20 1.80
CA LYS A 21 12.04 12.96 2.87
C LYS A 21 13.50 12.96 2.36
N GLY A 22 14.30 13.84 2.90
CA GLY A 22 15.77 13.87 2.72
C GLY A 22 16.51 13.01 3.77
N LYS A 23 17.57 13.57 4.35
CA LYS A 23 18.44 12.89 5.34
C LYS A 23 17.82 12.76 6.75
N ILE A 24 16.70 13.38 7.02
CA ILE A 24 16.01 13.35 8.31
C ILE A 24 15.56 11.92 8.68
N LYS A 25 15.47 11.60 9.98
CA LYS A 25 14.91 10.33 10.46
C LYS A 25 13.42 10.24 10.12
N THR A 26 12.95 9.07 9.66
CA THR A 26 11.55 8.82 9.31
C THR A 26 10.61 9.15 10.47
N ALA A 27 10.95 8.72 11.69
CA ALA A 27 10.14 9.01 12.87
C ALA A 27 9.98 10.51 13.15
N THR A 28 11.01 11.33 12.92
CA THR A 28 10.96 12.80 13.10
C THR A 28 10.02 13.42 12.06
N LEU A 29 10.14 13.00 10.80
CA LEU A 29 9.25 13.48 9.74
C LEU A 29 7.80 13.05 9.98
N LEU A 30 7.55 11.78 10.32
CA LEU A 30 6.19 11.29 10.60
C LEU A 30 5.56 12.01 11.80
N LYS A 31 6.33 12.31 12.87
CA LYS A 31 5.82 13.13 13.98
C LYS A 31 5.37 14.51 13.52
N ALA A 32 6.09 15.13 12.60
CA ALA A 32 5.73 16.42 12.03
C ALA A 32 4.50 16.32 11.12
N VAL A 33 4.45 15.33 10.22
CA VAL A 33 3.29 15.06 9.34
C VAL A 33 2.02 14.80 10.17
N LEU A 34 2.15 14.05 11.27
CA LEU A 34 1.05 13.66 12.14
C LEU A 34 0.72 14.68 13.24
N ASN A 35 1.38 15.84 13.28
CA ASN A 35 1.09 16.86 14.28
C ASN A 35 -0.38 17.29 14.20
N LYS A 36 -1.03 17.43 15.36
CA LYS A 36 -2.48 17.71 15.44
C LYS A 36 -2.83 19.15 15.03
N GLU A 37 -1.94 20.10 15.28
CA GLU A 37 -2.19 21.52 15.08
C GLU A 37 -1.76 22.00 13.69
N TRP A 38 -0.55 21.65 13.28
CA TRP A 38 0.06 22.16 12.06
C TRP A 38 0.48 21.06 11.06
N GLY A 39 0.24 19.78 11.35
CA GLY A 39 0.56 18.66 10.47
C GLY A 39 -0.35 18.53 9.24
N LEU A 40 -0.22 17.40 8.55
CA LEU A 40 -0.97 17.08 7.33
C LEU A 40 -2.12 16.09 7.58
N ARG A 41 -2.60 15.99 8.81
CA ARG A 41 -3.69 15.06 9.14
C ARG A 41 -4.99 15.46 8.46
N THR A 42 -5.71 14.45 7.93
CA THR A 42 -7.06 14.57 7.37
C THR A 42 -8.13 13.95 8.26
N GLY A 43 -7.74 13.25 9.35
CA GLY A 43 -8.60 12.35 10.11
C GLY A 43 -8.62 10.92 9.57
N LYS A 44 -8.16 10.67 8.34
CA LYS A 44 -7.98 9.33 7.79
C LYS A 44 -6.75 8.63 8.39
N ILE A 45 -6.76 7.31 8.41
CA ILE A 45 -5.57 6.49 8.65
C ILE A 45 -4.58 6.75 7.50
N ILE A 46 -3.32 6.89 7.84
CA ILE A 46 -2.24 7.05 6.86
C ILE A 46 -1.65 5.67 6.58
N SER A 47 -1.40 5.36 5.31
CA SER A 47 -0.73 4.13 4.89
C SER A 47 0.29 4.39 3.77
N ASP A 48 1.28 3.51 3.65
CA ASP A 48 2.26 3.52 2.57
C ASP A 48 1.77 2.61 1.44
N VAL A 49 1.51 3.19 0.28
CA VAL A 49 1.14 2.43 -0.92
C VAL A 49 2.38 2.31 -1.80
N PHE A 50 2.84 1.09 -1.93
CA PHE A 50 3.96 0.67 -2.75
C PHE A 50 3.42 0.22 -4.11
N VAL A 51 3.99 0.72 -5.19
CA VAL A 51 3.61 0.37 -6.56
C VAL A 51 4.82 -0.20 -7.27
N PHE A 52 4.66 -1.31 -7.95
CA PHE A 52 5.73 -1.92 -8.72
C PHE A 52 5.23 -2.43 -10.07
N GLU A 53 6.14 -2.50 -11.02
CA GLU A 53 5.89 -3.07 -12.33
C GLU A 53 6.13 -4.59 -12.28
N ASP A 54 5.05 -5.36 -12.29
CA ASP A 54 5.11 -6.82 -12.36
C ASP A 54 5.44 -7.26 -13.78
N ARG A 55 6.61 -7.88 -13.94
CA ARG A 55 7.18 -8.31 -15.22
C ARG A 55 7.13 -9.81 -15.46
N ARG A 56 6.29 -10.52 -14.74
CA ARG A 56 6.18 -11.99 -14.89
C ARG A 56 5.51 -12.40 -16.20
N GLU A 57 4.65 -11.54 -16.73
CA GLU A 57 3.97 -11.73 -18.00
C GLU A 57 4.62 -10.91 -19.14
N LYS A 58 4.27 -11.22 -20.38
CA LYS A 58 4.75 -10.48 -21.56
C LYS A 58 4.41 -8.98 -21.51
N GLU A 59 3.23 -8.67 -21.01
CA GLU A 59 2.76 -7.31 -20.84
C GLU A 59 2.86 -6.97 -19.35
N PRO A 60 3.85 -6.14 -18.96
CA PRO A 60 4.01 -5.72 -17.58
C PRO A 60 2.77 -4.97 -17.10
N LYS A 61 2.37 -5.20 -15.84
CA LYS A 61 1.28 -4.45 -15.21
C LYS A 61 1.74 -3.81 -13.91
N LEU A 62 1.08 -2.71 -13.53
CA LEU A 62 1.27 -2.13 -12.21
C LEU A 62 0.50 -2.95 -11.18
N VAL A 63 1.19 -3.30 -10.11
CA VAL A 63 0.62 -3.95 -8.92
C VAL A 63 0.92 -3.10 -7.71
N LEU A 64 -0.06 -2.97 -6.83
CA LEU A 64 0.06 -2.21 -5.60
C LEU A 64 0.23 -3.15 -4.40
N MET A 65 0.95 -2.71 -3.38
CA MET A 65 1.07 -3.39 -2.09
C MET A 65 0.95 -2.38 -0.96
N SER A 66 0.23 -2.72 0.10
CA SER A 66 0.08 -1.89 1.30
C SER A 66 -0.20 -2.79 2.54
N ASP A 67 0.28 -2.46 3.74
CA ASP A 67 1.13 -1.36 4.16
C ASP A 67 2.49 -1.89 4.61
N GLY A 68 3.56 -1.43 4.02
CA GLY A 68 4.91 -1.85 4.38
C GLY A 68 5.72 -0.81 5.17
N GLY A 69 5.10 0.32 5.59
CA GLY A 69 5.83 1.46 6.10
C GLY A 69 5.28 2.17 7.35
N VAL A 70 4.00 2.01 7.70
CA VAL A 70 3.33 2.83 8.71
C VAL A 70 2.63 2.02 9.80
N ASN A 71 1.70 1.14 9.42
CA ASN A 71 0.83 0.44 10.36
C ASN A 71 1.44 -0.91 10.76
N ILE A 72 1.79 -1.07 12.05
CA ILE A 72 2.58 -2.22 12.53
C ILE A 72 1.78 -3.51 12.47
N ARG A 73 0.61 -3.55 13.11
CA ARG A 73 -0.35 -4.66 13.12
C ARG A 73 -1.75 -4.07 13.01
N PRO A 74 -2.26 -3.90 11.78
CA PRO A 74 -3.56 -3.29 11.58
C PRO A 74 -4.68 -4.25 11.97
N ASP A 75 -5.64 -3.77 12.74
CA ASP A 75 -6.92 -4.43 12.97
C ASP A 75 -7.83 -4.32 11.73
N VAL A 76 -9.00 -4.95 11.76
CA VAL A 76 -9.98 -4.93 10.66
C VAL A 76 -10.30 -3.50 10.20
N ASN A 77 -10.54 -2.57 11.14
CA ASN A 77 -10.90 -1.19 10.79
C ASN A 77 -9.74 -0.46 10.12
N THR A 78 -8.54 -0.66 10.63
CA THR A 78 -7.32 -0.10 10.05
C THR A 78 -7.03 -0.72 8.67
N LEU A 79 -7.21 -2.04 8.50
CA LEU A 79 -7.08 -2.70 7.20
C LEU A 79 -8.08 -2.16 6.17
N VAL A 80 -9.33 -1.93 6.56
CA VAL A 80 -10.33 -1.30 5.67
C VAL A 80 -9.88 0.10 5.22
N ALA A 81 -9.31 0.89 6.12
CA ALA A 81 -8.78 2.20 5.76
C ALA A 81 -7.56 2.10 4.83
N ILE A 82 -6.64 1.16 5.07
CA ILE A 82 -5.50 0.86 4.20
C ILE A 82 -5.97 0.43 2.80
N ILE A 83 -6.97 -0.44 2.71
CA ILE A 83 -7.58 -0.87 1.46
C ILE A 83 -8.14 0.32 0.69
N ASN A 84 -8.94 1.16 1.35
CA ASN A 84 -9.54 2.35 0.72
C ASN A 84 -8.46 3.30 0.18
N ASN A 85 -7.38 3.50 0.90
CA ASN A 85 -6.23 4.28 0.45
C ASN A 85 -5.57 3.66 -0.80
N ALA A 86 -5.32 2.35 -0.81
CA ALA A 86 -4.72 1.66 -1.95
C ALA A 86 -5.65 1.66 -3.18
N VAL A 87 -6.96 1.52 -2.97
CA VAL A 87 -7.99 1.60 -4.02
C VAL A 87 -8.03 3.01 -4.63
N GLU A 88 -7.94 4.07 -3.80
CA GLU A 88 -7.86 5.46 -4.28
C GLU A 88 -6.64 5.64 -5.22
N VAL A 89 -5.47 5.10 -4.84
CA VAL A 89 -4.27 5.14 -5.69
C VAL A 89 -4.46 4.34 -6.99
N ALA A 90 -5.06 3.14 -6.91
CA ALA A 90 -5.31 2.30 -8.08
C ALA A 90 -6.22 3.01 -9.09
N HIS A 91 -7.28 3.68 -8.62
CA HIS A 91 -8.17 4.47 -9.49
C HIS A 91 -7.42 5.62 -10.19
N GLN A 92 -6.52 6.32 -9.48
CA GLN A 92 -5.70 7.38 -10.07
C GLN A 92 -4.69 6.85 -11.10
N LEU A 93 -4.31 5.57 -11.01
CA LEU A 93 -3.48 4.88 -11.99
C LEU A 93 -4.30 4.30 -13.15
N GLY A 94 -5.63 4.46 -13.16
CA GLY A 94 -6.52 4.02 -14.24
C GLY A 94 -7.10 2.61 -14.06
N ILE A 95 -6.96 1.99 -12.87
CA ILE A 95 -7.54 0.68 -12.56
C ILE A 95 -8.94 0.93 -11.97
N GLU A 96 -9.99 0.89 -12.78
CA GLU A 96 -11.35 1.27 -12.37
C GLU A 96 -11.96 0.36 -11.31
N THR A 97 -11.73 -0.94 -11.39
CA THR A 97 -12.26 -1.93 -10.42
C THR A 97 -11.14 -2.86 -9.97
N PRO A 98 -10.23 -2.38 -9.10
CA PRO A 98 -9.07 -3.15 -8.68
C PRO A 98 -9.48 -4.40 -7.90
N LYS A 99 -8.77 -5.50 -8.16
CA LYS A 99 -8.87 -6.77 -7.44
C LYS A 99 -7.90 -6.76 -6.28
N VAL A 100 -8.43 -6.83 -5.08
CA VAL A 100 -7.70 -6.72 -3.82
C VAL A 100 -7.56 -8.10 -3.18
N ALA A 101 -6.35 -8.60 -3.07
CA ALA A 101 -6.02 -9.82 -2.34
C ALA A 101 -5.58 -9.51 -0.91
N LEU A 102 -6.23 -10.13 0.07
CA LEU A 102 -5.81 -10.07 1.47
C LEU A 102 -4.84 -11.22 1.73
N LEU A 103 -3.55 -10.88 1.89
CA LEU A 103 -2.49 -11.87 1.98
C LEU A 103 -2.41 -12.53 3.36
N ALA A 104 -2.23 -13.83 3.33
CA ALA A 104 -1.92 -14.67 4.49
C ALA A 104 -0.93 -15.78 4.08
N ALA A 105 -0.55 -16.62 5.03
CA ALA A 105 0.30 -17.77 4.74
C ALA A 105 -0.46 -18.90 3.99
N VAL A 106 -1.79 -18.92 4.11
CA VAL A 106 -2.70 -19.95 3.57
C VAL A 106 -3.95 -19.33 2.98
N GLU A 107 -4.70 -20.11 2.20
CA GLU A 107 -5.94 -19.71 1.54
C GLU A 107 -7.21 -20.12 2.30
N THR A 108 -7.07 -20.71 3.48
CA THR A 108 -8.19 -21.15 4.32
C THR A 108 -8.26 -20.35 5.62
N ILE A 109 -9.47 -20.11 6.12
CA ILE A 109 -9.65 -19.44 7.41
C ILE A 109 -9.26 -20.42 8.52
N ASN A 110 -8.32 -19.99 9.35
CA ASN A 110 -7.87 -20.70 10.54
C ASN A 110 -8.08 -19.82 11.78
N PRO A 111 -8.88 -20.28 12.77
CA PRO A 111 -9.14 -19.52 13.99
C PRO A 111 -7.90 -19.14 14.80
N ASP A 112 -6.81 -19.89 14.66
CA ASP A 112 -5.54 -19.63 15.35
C ASP A 112 -4.65 -18.61 14.61
N THR A 113 -5.11 -18.10 13.44
CA THR A 113 -4.32 -17.23 12.56
C THR A 113 -5.12 -15.98 12.24
N GLU A 114 -4.84 -14.90 12.98
CA GLU A 114 -5.62 -13.65 12.98
C GLU A 114 -5.78 -13.05 11.57
N GLU A 115 -4.72 -13.05 10.76
CA GLU A 115 -4.76 -12.50 9.40
C GLU A 115 -5.77 -13.23 8.49
N THR A 116 -6.00 -14.53 8.70
CA THR A 116 -6.98 -15.29 7.93
C THR A 116 -8.42 -14.93 8.34
N ILE A 117 -8.63 -14.70 9.64
CA ILE A 117 -9.93 -14.25 10.17
C ILE A 117 -10.26 -12.86 9.66
N ASN A 118 -9.32 -11.92 9.77
CA ASN A 118 -9.45 -10.55 9.30
C ASN A 118 -9.76 -10.51 7.79
N ALA A 119 -9.07 -11.34 7.01
CA ALA A 119 -9.32 -11.48 5.57
C ALA A 119 -10.74 -11.97 5.26
N GLY A 120 -11.21 -13.00 5.96
CA GLY A 120 -12.58 -13.52 5.81
C GLY A 120 -13.64 -12.46 6.16
N ILE A 121 -13.44 -11.70 7.25
CA ILE A 121 -14.35 -10.62 7.65
C ILE A 121 -14.42 -9.55 6.57
N ILE A 122 -13.26 -9.05 6.10
CA ILE A 122 -13.17 -7.97 5.11
C ILE A 122 -13.73 -8.41 3.76
N SER A 123 -13.43 -9.63 3.30
CA SER A 123 -14.02 -10.21 2.09
C SER A 123 -15.56 -10.22 2.18
N LYS A 124 -16.10 -10.59 3.34
CA LYS A 124 -17.55 -10.56 3.58
C LYS A 124 -18.12 -9.15 3.60
N MET A 125 -17.40 -8.20 4.19
CA MET A 125 -17.78 -6.77 4.14
C MET A 125 -17.89 -6.26 2.71
N ASN A 126 -16.93 -6.60 1.83
CA ASN A 126 -16.97 -6.21 0.41
C ASN A 126 -18.16 -6.86 -0.32
N GLN A 127 -18.39 -8.16 -0.14
CA GLN A 127 -19.58 -8.85 -0.70
C GLN A 127 -20.90 -8.19 -0.27
N ARG A 128 -20.96 -7.63 0.94
CA ARG A 128 -22.11 -6.91 1.50
C ARG A 128 -22.12 -5.42 1.14
N LYS A 129 -21.21 -4.97 0.27
CA LYS A 129 -21.09 -3.57 -0.19
C LYS A 129 -20.81 -2.55 0.95
N GLN A 130 -20.22 -3.01 2.06
CA GLN A 130 -19.70 -2.12 3.11
C GLN A 130 -18.37 -1.48 2.69
N ILE A 131 -17.64 -2.16 1.79
CA ILE A 131 -16.45 -1.64 1.10
C ILE A 131 -16.79 -1.67 -0.40
N THR A 132 -16.59 -0.58 -1.10
CA THR A 132 -16.97 -0.41 -2.51
C THR A 132 -15.80 0.07 -3.37
N GLY A 133 -15.98 0.14 -4.70
CA GLY A 133 -14.95 0.60 -5.64
C GLY A 133 -13.87 -0.44 -5.96
N CYS A 134 -14.01 -1.68 -5.46
CA CYS A 134 -13.08 -2.77 -5.69
C CYS A 134 -13.75 -4.13 -5.48
N ILE A 135 -13.06 -5.20 -5.87
CA ILE A 135 -13.43 -6.58 -5.55
C ILE A 135 -12.37 -7.12 -4.59
N ILE A 136 -12.79 -7.63 -3.43
CA ILE A 136 -11.87 -8.11 -2.39
C ILE A 136 -12.09 -9.59 -2.16
N ASP A 137 -11.00 -10.34 -2.03
CA ASP A 137 -11.03 -11.73 -1.57
C ASP A 137 -9.79 -12.05 -0.73
N GLY A 138 -9.92 -13.07 0.10
CA GLY A 138 -8.90 -13.60 1.00
C GLY A 138 -9.53 -14.41 2.14
N PRO A 139 -8.68 -15.15 2.89
CA PRO A 139 -7.21 -15.14 2.78
C PRO A 139 -6.69 -15.77 1.49
N LEU A 140 -5.57 -15.27 0.99
CA LEU A 140 -4.85 -15.83 -0.16
C LEU A 140 -3.36 -15.86 0.15
N ALA A 141 -2.69 -16.97 -0.11
CA ALA A 141 -1.24 -16.97 -0.15
C ALA A 141 -0.74 -16.18 -1.37
N LEU A 142 0.49 -15.68 -1.35
CA LEU A 142 1.00 -14.82 -2.40
C LEU A 142 0.92 -15.48 -3.79
N ASP A 143 1.29 -16.77 -3.91
CA ASP A 143 1.19 -17.52 -5.17
C ASP A 143 -0.26 -17.58 -5.67
N ASN A 144 -1.23 -17.76 -4.77
CA ASN A 144 -2.64 -17.80 -5.12
C ASN A 144 -3.19 -16.43 -5.52
N ALA A 145 -2.66 -15.35 -4.96
CA ALA A 145 -3.07 -14.00 -5.30
C ALA A 145 -2.63 -13.60 -6.73
N ILE A 146 -1.46 -14.10 -7.19
CA ILE A 146 -0.79 -13.57 -8.37
C ILE A 146 -0.55 -14.59 -9.51
N SER A 147 -0.88 -15.88 -9.33
CA SER A 147 -0.62 -16.94 -10.31
C SER A 147 -1.87 -17.75 -10.61
N GLU A 148 -2.38 -17.65 -11.83
CA GLU A 148 -3.49 -18.47 -12.31
C GLU A 148 -3.15 -19.97 -12.27
N PHE A 149 -1.89 -20.34 -12.51
CA PHE A 149 -1.43 -21.72 -12.39
C PHE A 149 -1.58 -22.26 -10.96
N ALA A 150 -1.18 -21.48 -9.96
CA ALA A 150 -1.34 -21.88 -8.56
C ALA A 150 -2.83 -22.03 -8.18
N VAL A 151 -3.68 -21.11 -8.62
CA VAL A 151 -5.14 -21.15 -8.43
C VAL A 151 -5.75 -22.44 -9.01
N GLN A 152 -5.39 -22.77 -10.25
CA GLN A 152 -5.87 -24.00 -10.90
C GLN A 152 -5.41 -25.27 -10.17
N LYS A 153 -4.13 -25.32 -9.76
CA LYS A 153 -3.58 -26.48 -9.05
C LYS A 153 -4.22 -26.71 -7.68
N LYS A 154 -4.61 -25.63 -6.99
CA LYS A 154 -5.27 -25.70 -5.66
C LYS A 154 -6.78 -25.71 -5.75
N GLY A 155 -7.38 -25.61 -6.93
CA GLY A 155 -8.84 -25.62 -7.12
C GLY A 155 -9.56 -24.43 -6.48
N ILE A 156 -8.90 -23.27 -6.40
CA ILE A 156 -9.45 -22.07 -5.77
C ILE A 156 -10.46 -21.40 -6.71
N THR A 157 -11.66 -21.12 -6.19
CA THR A 157 -12.68 -20.34 -6.90
C THR A 157 -12.77 -18.96 -6.27
N SER A 158 -12.28 -17.94 -6.98
CA SER A 158 -12.22 -16.57 -6.49
C SER A 158 -12.22 -15.58 -7.67
N PRO A 159 -12.89 -14.44 -7.54
CA PRO A 159 -12.84 -13.39 -8.56
C PRO A 159 -11.50 -12.62 -8.57
N VAL A 160 -10.67 -12.80 -7.55
CA VAL A 160 -9.40 -12.08 -7.31
C VAL A 160 -8.18 -12.97 -7.52
N ALA A 161 -8.27 -14.25 -7.11
CA ALA A 161 -7.15 -15.17 -7.14
C ALA A 161 -6.52 -15.28 -8.54
N GLY A 162 -5.20 -15.24 -8.60
CA GLY A 162 -4.40 -15.26 -9.82
C GLY A 162 -4.32 -13.91 -10.56
N LYS A 163 -5.13 -12.92 -10.18
CA LYS A 163 -5.34 -11.68 -10.95
C LYS A 163 -5.31 -10.42 -10.07
N ALA A 164 -4.74 -10.49 -8.87
CA ALA A 164 -4.72 -9.36 -7.96
C ALA A 164 -3.99 -8.14 -8.55
N ASP A 165 -4.58 -6.98 -8.34
CA ASP A 165 -4.02 -5.67 -8.66
C ASP A 165 -3.47 -4.98 -7.40
N ILE A 166 -4.06 -5.31 -6.24
CA ILE A 166 -3.65 -4.80 -4.93
C ILE A 166 -3.41 -5.97 -3.98
N LEU A 167 -2.26 -5.97 -3.34
CA LEU A 167 -1.84 -6.94 -2.33
C LEU A 167 -1.85 -6.27 -0.96
N ILE A 168 -2.75 -6.67 -0.08
CA ILE A 168 -2.78 -6.18 1.30
C ILE A 168 -2.06 -7.18 2.18
N VAL A 169 -0.96 -6.75 2.78
CA VAL A 169 -0.15 -7.57 3.67
C VAL A 169 -0.70 -7.56 5.10
N PRO A 170 -0.49 -8.63 5.88
CA PRO A 170 -1.05 -8.74 7.23
C PRO A 170 -0.41 -7.78 8.24
N ASP A 171 0.86 -7.46 8.05
CA ASP A 171 1.62 -6.59 8.94
C ASP A 171 2.77 -5.86 8.23
N ILE A 172 3.37 -4.90 8.94
CA ILE A 172 4.48 -4.08 8.41
C ILE A 172 5.72 -4.91 8.08
N ALA A 173 5.98 -6.01 8.79
CA ALA A 173 7.16 -6.83 8.55
C ALA A 173 7.04 -7.57 7.22
N ALA A 174 5.88 -8.17 6.96
CA ALA A 174 5.57 -8.81 5.68
C ALA A 174 5.69 -7.81 4.52
N GLY A 175 5.11 -6.63 4.63
CA GLY A 175 5.17 -5.60 3.60
C GLY A 175 6.57 -5.06 3.37
N ASN A 176 7.32 -4.77 4.44
CA ASN A 176 8.69 -4.26 4.33
C ASN A 176 9.65 -5.29 3.70
N ILE A 177 9.56 -6.56 4.11
CA ILE A 177 10.36 -7.64 3.54
C ILE A 177 10.01 -7.83 2.06
N PHE A 178 8.73 -7.87 1.72
CA PHE A 178 8.27 -8.05 0.35
C PHE A 178 8.72 -6.88 -0.56
N GLY A 179 8.52 -5.63 -0.13
CA GLY A 179 8.98 -4.46 -0.89
C GLY A 179 10.50 -4.46 -1.12
N LYS A 180 11.28 -4.89 -0.11
CA LYS A 180 12.73 -5.04 -0.28
C LYS A 180 13.09 -6.22 -1.19
N ALA A 181 12.37 -7.33 -1.15
CA ALA A 181 12.58 -8.44 -2.06
C ALA A 181 12.35 -8.03 -3.52
N LEU A 182 11.29 -7.27 -3.80
CA LEU A 182 11.02 -6.72 -5.14
C LEU A 182 12.17 -5.81 -5.61
N THR A 183 12.67 -4.95 -4.72
CA THR A 183 13.71 -3.97 -5.05
C THR A 183 15.08 -4.61 -5.23
N TYR A 184 15.49 -5.51 -4.33
CA TYR A 184 16.87 -6.00 -4.26
C TYR A 184 17.08 -7.36 -4.93
N TYR A 185 16.10 -8.26 -4.88
CA TYR A 185 16.19 -9.57 -5.53
C TYR A 185 15.58 -9.56 -6.93
N ALA A 186 14.35 -9.05 -7.06
CA ALA A 186 13.67 -9.05 -8.36
C ALA A 186 14.09 -7.85 -9.25
N ASN A 187 14.70 -6.81 -8.67
CA ASN A 187 15.10 -5.58 -9.38
C ASN A 187 13.95 -4.97 -10.21
N TYR A 188 12.74 -5.01 -9.66
CA TYR A 188 11.58 -4.42 -10.28
C TYR A 188 11.60 -2.89 -10.14
N PRO A 189 11.10 -2.14 -11.15
CA PRO A 189 10.81 -0.72 -10.99
C PRO A 189 9.74 -0.54 -9.91
N VAL A 190 10.07 0.25 -8.91
CA VAL A 190 9.21 0.48 -7.74
C VAL A 190 9.08 1.97 -7.45
N GLY A 191 7.94 2.35 -6.87
CA GLY A 191 7.70 3.65 -6.27
C GLY A 191 6.74 3.50 -5.11
N HIS A 192 6.71 4.45 -4.18
CA HIS A 192 5.75 4.42 -3.08
C HIS A 192 5.40 5.83 -2.60
N VAL A 193 4.22 5.97 -2.00
CA VAL A 193 3.69 7.23 -1.51
C VAL A 193 2.84 7.01 -0.27
N LEU A 194 2.97 7.90 0.71
CA LEU A 194 2.03 7.95 1.83
C LEU A 194 0.73 8.63 1.39
N VAL A 195 -0.37 7.97 1.67
CA VAL A 195 -1.73 8.45 1.43
C VAL A 195 -2.51 8.60 2.75
N GLY A 196 -3.62 9.33 2.69
CA GLY A 196 -4.38 9.70 3.89
C GLY A 196 -3.94 11.02 4.51
N THR A 197 -3.02 11.75 3.87
CA THR A 197 -2.53 13.07 4.26
C THR A 197 -3.09 14.19 3.37
N LYS A 198 -3.02 15.45 3.84
CA LYS A 198 -3.47 16.63 3.07
C LYS A 198 -2.65 16.91 1.82
N ALA A 199 -1.40 16.47 1.80
CA ALA A 199 -0.49 16.58 0.67
C ALA A 199 0.29 15.27 0.54
N PRO A 200 0.70 14.84 -0.66
CA PRO A 200 1.50 13.63 -0.85
C PRO A 200 2.82 13.70 -0.07
N VAL A 201 3.17 12.60 0.58
CA VAL A 201 4.42 12.48 1.34
C VAL A 201 5.20 11.26 0.83
N ILE A 202 6.46 11.46 0.49
CA ILE A 202 7.38 10.42 0.05
C ILE A 202 8.40 10.16 1.15
N ILE A 203 8.44 8.92 1.65
CA ILE A 203 9.42 8.50 2.66
C ILE A 203 10.41 7.51 2.03
N SER A 204 11.21 7.99 1.09
CA SER A 204 12.24 7.15 0.48
C SER A 204 13.29 6.67 1.48
N SER A 205 13.80 5.45 1.27
CA SER A 205 14.96 4.94 1.99
C SER A 205 16.23 5.74 1.59
N ARG A 206 17.19 5.84 2.51
CA ARG A 206 18.51 6.42 2.17
C ARG A 206 19.25 5.59 1.13
N ALA A 207 18.96 4.28 1.09
CA ALA A 207 19.57 3.33 0.18
C ALA A 207 18.86 3.25 -1.19
N ASP A 208 17.73 3.96 -1.37
CA ASP A 208 17.01 3.92 -2.64
C ASP A 208 17.80 4.62 -3.73
N LYS A 209 17.85 3.98 -4.89
CA LYS A 209 18.45 4.51 -6.10
C LYS A 209 17.65 5.71 -6.64
N SER A 210 18.21 6.44 -7.58
CA SER A 210 17.60 7.63 -8.19
C SER A 210 16.30 7.32 -8.94
N ASP A 211 16.24 6.18 -9.61
CA ASP A 211 15.05 5.71 -10.34
C ASP A 211 13.86 5.46 -9.42
N VAL A 212 14.08 4.81 -8.27
CA VAL A 212 13.04 4.64 -7.24
C VAL A 212 12.50 5.98 -6.76
N LYS A 213 13.39 6.94 -6.49
CA LYS A 213 12.97 8.29 -6.06
C LYS A 213 12.17 9.01 -7.14
N LEU A 214 12.57 8.87 -8.41
CA LEU A 214 11.86 9.45 -9.54
C LEU A 214 10.45 8.84 -9.67
N ASN A 215 10.34 7.52 -9.55
CA ASN A 215 9.05 6.82 -9.56
C ASN A 215 8.14 7.27 -8.40
N CYS A 216 8.70 7.47 -7.19
CA CYS A 216 7.94 8.01 -6.06
C CYS A 216 7.42 9.43 -6.36
N ILE A 217 8.22 10.29 -6.98
CA ILE A 217 7.80 11.65 -7.38
C ILE A 217 6.69 11.57 -8.43
N ALA A 218 6.86 10.76 -9.48
CA ALA A 218 5.83 10.57 -10.51
C ALA A 218 4.50 10.07 -9.93
N LEU A 219 4.57 9.08 -9.03
CA LEU A 219 3.41 8.55 -8.32
C LEU A 219 2.75 9.63 -7.45
N SER A 220 3.52 10.45 -6.76
CA SER A 220 2.99 11.52 -5.91
C SER A 220 2.28 12.62 -6.71
N ILE A 221 2.76 12.94 -7.91
CA ILE A 221 2.10 13.90 -8.82
C ILE A 221 0.75 13.34 -9.27
N LYS A 222 0.67 12.06 -9.61
CA LYS A 222 -0.60 11.40 -9.94
C LYS A 222 -1.59 11.39 -8.76
N ASN A 223 -1.07 11.32 -7.53
CA ASN A 223 -1.88 11.31 -6.30
C ASN A 223 -2.12 12.71 -5.71
N SER A 224 -1.53 13.76 -6.25
CA SER A 224 -1.91 15.12 -5.89
C SER A 224 -3.27 15.42 -6.50
N LYS A 225 -4.24 15.71 -5.66
CA LYS A 225 -5.55 16.21 -6.11
C LYS A 225 -5.33 17.53 -6.85
N ASN A 226 -5.72 17.58 -8.11
CA ASN A 226 -5.89 18.84 -8.82
C ASN A 226 -6.95 19.71 -8.14
#